data_dd9d8aaa067a364517609b42a7b3a190
#
_entry.id   dd9d8aaa067a364517609b42a7b3a190
#
_cell.length_a   1.000
_cell.length_b   1.000
_cell.length_c   1.000
_cell.angle_alpha   90.00
_cell.angle_beta   90.00
_cell.angle_gamma   90.00
#
_symmetry.space_group_name_H-M   'P 1'
#
loop_
_entity.id
_entity.type
_entity.pdbx_description
1 polymer ?
#
loop_
_entity_poly.entity_id
_entity_poly.type
_entity_poly.pdbx_seq_one_letter_code
_entity_poly.pdbx_strand_id
1 'polypeptide(L)'
;MKKILFSLAAFLLLSYTVFRIFFYIDHRSEEKQVAENEHSLRLTPSQLDSLQEGDIILRRGYGIFSDMIAKRLNDGRFDVTHCGILCRKNGNWWVIHSLSSDVSNIDGMQEQPLNAFLKYSMPEKILIVRPLHSTLEQGRAVVERAKHYLKAQIPFDHLGTIDEPSQLYCTELIYQILDNDLHFVTFPTDKPQRQQLFTTMTTLYNPKYFEIIINTYPNKKQKTL
;
A
#
# COMPACT_ATOMS: atom_id res chain seq x y z
N MET A 1 15.09 -42.37 8.68
CA MET A 1 13.99 -41.46 9.08
C MET A 1 14.43 -40.37 10.08
N LYS A 2 14.98 -40.68 11.27
CA LYS A 2 15.35 -39.67 12.29
C LYS A 2 16.35 -38.62 11.76
N LYS A 3 17.37 -39.01 10.98
CA LYS A 3 18.35 -38.06 10.39
C LYS A 3 17.71 -37.08 9.39
N ILE A 4 16.77 -37.57 8.56
CA ILE A 4 16.05 -36.74 7.58
C ILE A 4 15.14 -35.73 8.31
N LEU A 5 14.43 -36.18 9.35
CA LEU A 5 13.60 -35.27 10.16
C LEU A 5 14.43 -34.20 10.85
N PHE A 6 15.58 -34.57 11.41
CA PHE A 6 16.50 -33.62 12.04
C PHE A 6 17.04 -32.59 11.03
N SER A 7 17.44 -33.05 9.83
CA SER A 7 17.92 -32.15 8.77
C SER A 7 16.82 -31.19 8.29
N LEU A 8 15.58 -31.65 8.15
CA LEU A 8 14.46 -30.83 7.78
C LEU A 8 14.15 -29.77 8.86
N ALA A 9 14.13 -30.18 10.13
CA ALA A 9 13.92 -29.26 11.24
C ALA A 9 15.01 -28.19 11.34
N ALA A 10 16.28 -28.60 11.16
CA ALA A 10 17.42 -27.67 11.13
C ALA A 10 17.32 -26.68 9.95
N PHE A 11 16.93 -27.15 8.77
CA PHE A 11 16.69 -26.28 7.59
C PHE A 11 15.58 -25.28 7.83
N LEU A 12 14.43 -25.70 8.38
CA LEU A 12 13.31 -24.81 8.69
C LEU A 12 13.70 -23.77 9.75
N LEU A 13 14.43 -24.17 10.79
CA LEU A 13 14.93 -23.26 11.81
C LEU A 13 15.90 -22.23 11.22
N LEU A 14 16.83 -22.66 10.37
CA LEU A 14 17.77 -21.78 9.68
C LEU A 14 17.02 -20.79 8.77
N SER A 15 16.08 -21.27 7.98
CA SER A 15 15.26 -20.43 7.09
C SER A 15 14.47 -19.38 7.87
N TYR A 16 13.83 -19.78 8.98
CA TYR A 16 13.13 -18.86 9.87
C TYR A 16 14.07 -17.82 10.49
N THR A 17 15.25 -18.24 10.93
CA THR A 17 16.26 -17.33 11.51
C THR A 17 16.74 -16.30 10.47
N VAL A 18 17.04 -16.73 9.25
CA VAL A 18 17.43 -15.83 8.15
C VAL A 18 16.32 -14.83 7.83
N PHE A 19 15.07 -15.30 7.78
CA PHE A 19 13.90 -14.44 7.57
C PHE A 19 13.77 -13.38 8.67
N ARG A 20 13.89 -13.76 9.93
CA ARG A 20 13.83 -12.82 11.08
C ARG A 20 14.98 -11.81 11.08
N ILE A 21 16.19 -12.24 10.73
CA ILE A 21 17.35 -11.34 10.60
C ILE A 21 17.14 -10.34 9.46
N PHE A 22 16.61 -10.80 8.32
CA PHE A 22 16.31 -9.92 7.20
C PHE A 22 15.36 -8.78 7.62
N PHE A 23 14.20 -9.10 8.21
CA PHE A 23 13.25 -8.07 8.64
C PHE A 23 13.78 -7.19 9.78
N TYR A 24 14.62 -7.73 10.66
CA TYR A 24 15.31 -6.91 11.66
C TYR A 24 16.23 -5.86 11.04
N ILE A 25 17.03 -6.28 10.04
CA ILE A 25 17.93 -5.36 9.32
C ILE A 25 17.13 -4.35 8.51
N ASP A 26 16.07 -4.80 7.84
CA ASP A 26 15.17 -3.95 7.06
C ASP A 26 14.53 -2.87 7.93
N HIS A 27 13.96 -3.24 9.07
CA HIS A 27 13.36 -2.31 10.03
C HIS A 27 14.37 -1.28 10.56
N ARG A 28 15.59 -1.70 10.89
CA ARG A 28 16.66 -0.78 11.30
C ARG A 28 17.05 0.19 10.19
N SER A 29 17.09 -0.28 8.95
CA SER A 29 17.36 0.57 7.79
C SER A 29 16.23 1.58 7.56
N GLU A 30 14.98 1.14 7.71
CA GLU A 30 13.80 1.98 7.61
C GLU A 30 13.81 3.08 8.70
N GLU A 31 13.98 2.71 9.98
CA GLU A 31 14.03 3.66 11.10
C GLU A 31 15.07 4.76 10.88
N LYS A 32 16.28 4.37 10.43
CA LYS A 32 17.36 5.31 10.12
C LYS A 32 16.93 6.30 9.03
N GLN A 33 16.40 5.80 7.91
CA GLN A 33 15.96 6.65 6.80
C GLN A 33 14.78 7.55 7.20
N VAL A 34 13.86 7.05 8.02
CA VAL A 34 12.76 7.84 8.59
C VAL A 34 13.30 9.00 9.44
N ALA A 35 14.27 8.73 10.32
CA ALA A 35 14.88 9.75 11.17
C ALA A 35 15.63 10.82 10.35
N GLU A 36 16.39 10.41 9.34
CA GLU A 36 17.09 11.33 8.43
C GLU A 36 16.14 12.27 7.66
N ASN A 37 14.89 11.85 7.47
CA ASN A 37 13.88 12.58 6.71
C ASN A 37 12.73 13.11 7.59
N GLU A 38 12.87 13.16 8.90
CA GLU A 38 11.78 13.51 9.83
C GLU A 38 11.18 14.89 9.54
N HIS A 39 12.03 15.88 9.20
CA HIS A 39 11.61 17.26 8.95
C HIS A 39 11.24 17.54 7.48
N SER A 40 11.33 16.54 6.61
CA SER A 40 11.00 16.75 5.19
C SER A 40 9.49 16.91 5.00
N LEU A 41 9.09 17.99 4.33
CA LEU A 41 7.69 18.21 3.96
C LEU A 41 7.24 17.12 2.97
N ARG A 42 6.12 16.49 3.24
CA ARG A 42 5.54 15.45 2.38
C ARG A 42 4.42 15.98 1.50
N LEU A 43 3.52 16.77 2.07
CA LEU A 43 2.42 17.44 1.39
C LEU A 43 2.33 18.88 1.88
N THR A 44 2.09 19.81 0.97
CA THR A 44 1.87 21.23 1.28
C THR A 44 0.44 21.45 1.83
N PRO A 45 0.18 22.57 2.53
CA PRO A 45 -1.19 22.91 2.95
C PRO A 45 -2.18 22.94 1.80
N SER A 46 -1.83 23.54 0.64
CA SER A 46 -2.70 23.58 -0.54
C SER A 46 -3.01 22.19 -1.11
N GLN A 47 -2.05 21.25 -1.03
CA GLN A 47 -2.30 19.86 -1.40
C GLN A 47 -3.26 19.17 -0.43
N LEU A 48 -3.14 19.42 0.88
CA LEU A 48 -4.06 18.89 1.88
C LEU A 48 -5.50 19.40 1.67
N ASP A 49 -5.67 20.64 1.21
CA ASP A 49 -6.98 21.24 0.91
C ASP A 49 -7.66 20.60 -0.32
N SER A 50 -6.90 19.98 -1.23
CA SER A 50 -7.43 19.30 -2.42
C SER A 50 -7.93 17.88 -2.17
N LEU A 51 -7.64 17.31 -1.00
CA LEU A 51 -8.01 15.94 -0.64
C LEU A 51 -9.51 15.77 -0.45
N GLN A 52 -10.01 14.59 -0.81
CA GLN A 52 -11.38 14.17 -0.55
C GLN A 52 -11.39 12.80 0.14
N GLU A 53 -12.47 12.53 0.87
CA GLU A 53 -12.68 11.19 1.42
C GLU A 53 -12.83 10.17 0.28
N GLY A 54 -12.20 9.01 0.45
CA GLY A 54 -12.15 7.97 -0.58
C GLY A 54 -11.03 8.14 -1.60
N ASP A 55 -10.24 9.23 -1.55
CA ASP A 55 -9.00 9.31 -2.33
C ASP A 55 -8.04 8.20 -1.89
N ILE A 56 -7.27 7.70 -2.83
CA ILE A 56 -6.28 6.66 -2.59
C ILE A 56 -4.90 7.31 -2.57
N ILE A 57 -4.20 7.15 -1.44
CA ILE A 57 -2.82 7.57 -1.30
C ILE A 57 -1.89 6.40 -1.61
N LEU A 58 -0.92 6.63 -2.50
CA LEU A 58 0.16 5.70 -2.80
C LEU A 58 1.48 6.33 -2.39
N ARG A 59 2.35 5.57 -1.76
CA ARG A 59 3.65 6.05 -1.30
C ARG A 59 4.78 5.08 -1.64
N ARG A 60 5.98 5.61 -1.77
CA ARG A 60 7.22 4.85 -1.69
C ARG A 60 7.63 4.77 -0.23
N GLY A 61 7.66 3.57 0.33
CA GLY A 61 8.22 3.32 1.66
C GLY A 61 9.74 3.30 1.67
N TYR A 62 10.33 3.23 2.84
CA TYR A 62 11.76 3.02 3.06
C TYR A 62 12.07 1.52 3.18
N GLY A 63 13.35 1.19 3.29
CA GLY A 63 13.84 -0.16 3.55
C GLY A 63 14.06 -1.02 2.30
N ILE A 64 14.73 -2.15 2.52
CA ILE A 64 15.16 -3.10 1.49
C ILE A 64 13.94 -3.83 0.90
N PHE A 65 12.99 -4.19 1.77
CA PHE A 65 11.77 -4.86 1.35
C PHE A 65 10.93 -3.98 0.42
N SER A 66 10.81 -2.69 0.76
CA SER A 66 10.16 -1.69 -0.08
C SER A 66 10.88 -1.53 -1.44
N ASP A 67 12.23 -1.60 -1.47
CA ASP A 67 13.01 -1.60 -2.72
C ASP A 67 12.69 -2.81 -3.61
N MET A 68 12.50 -3.97 -3.01
CA MET A 68 12.13 -5.18 -3.76
C MET A 68 10.73 -5.07 -4.37
N ILE A 69 9.76 -4.54 -3.61
CA ILE A 69 8.39 -4.28 -4.09
C ILE A 69 8.43 -3.32 -5.27
N ALA A 70 9.11 -2.18 -5.12
CA ALA A 70 9.20 -1.15 -6.15
C ALA A 70 9.70 -1.66 -7.50
N LYS A 71 10.68 -2.58 -7.47
CA LYS A 71 11.26 -3.18 -8.67
C LYS A 71 10.33 -4.17 -9.36
N ARG A 72 9.42 -4.80 -8.63
CA ARG A 72 8.57 -5.90 -9.15
C ARG A 72 7.17 -5.48 -9.52
N LEU A 73 6.61 -4.47 -8.84
CA LEU A 73 5.19 -4.13 -8.95
C LEU A 73 4.92 -2.86 -9.74
N ASN A 74 5.93 -2.24 -10.33
CA ASN A 74 5.80 -0.98 -11.04
C ASN A 74 6.37 -1.08 -12.46
N ASP A 75 5.84 -0.22 -13.35
CA ASP A 75 6.27 -0.09 -14.75
C ASP A 75 7.48 0.85 -14.93
N GLY A 76 8.10 1.27 -13.84
CA GLY A 76 9.21 2.21 -13.82
C GLY A 76 8.82 3.69 -13.89
N ARG A 77 7.53 4.02 -14.03
CA ARG A 77 7.05 5.41 -13.98
C ARG A 77 7.05 5.96 -12.56
N PHE A 78 6.43 5.23 -11.64
CA PHE A 78 6.41 5.53 -10.21
C PHE A 78 6.80 4.28 -9.44
N ASP A 79 7.64 4.45 -8.44
CA ASP A 79 8.18 3.36 -7.62
C ASP A 79 7.42 3.20 -6.29
N VAL A 80 6.11 3.44 -6.31
CA VAL A 80 5.22 3.28 -5.13
C VAL A 80 5.21 1.84 -4.62
N THR A 81 5.06 1.66 -3.31
CA THR A 81 5.16 0.33 -2.67
C THR A 81 4.05 0.04 -1.68
N HIS A 82 3.23 1.03 -1.38
CA HIS A 82 2.12 0.88 -0.44
C HIS A 82 1.00 1.85 -0.78
N CYS A 83 -0.23 1.49 -0.43
CA CYS A 83 -1.39 2.35 -0.61
C CYS A 83 -2.37 2.26 0.56
N GLY A 84 -3.28 3.25 0.62
CA GLY A 84 -4.37 3.30 1.59
C GLY A 84 -5.46 4.26 1.14
N ILE A 85 -6.55 4.30 1.89
CA ILE A 85 -7.74 5.11 1.63
C ILE A 85 -7.77 6.27 2.60
N LEU A 86 -7.90 7.49 2.07
CA LEU A 86 -8.03 8.71 2.86
C LEU A 86 -9.44 8.85 3.44
N CYS A 87 -9.51 9.14 4.73
CA CYS A 87 -10.77 9.41 5.42
C CYS A 87 -10.63 10.55 6.43
N ARG A 88 -11.75 11.13 6.86
CA ARG A 88 -11.81 12.11 7.94
C ARG A 88 -12.19 11.46 9.26
N LYS A 89 -11.49 11.86 10.33
CA LYS A 89 -11.81 11.49 11.72
C LYS A 89 -11.55 12.68 12.62
N ASN A 90 -12.61 13.17 13.28
CA ASN A 90 -12.54 14.37 14.15
C ASN A 90 -11.91 15.59 13.44
N GLY A 91 -12.28 15.83 12.18
CA GLY A 91 -11.75 16.94 11.38
C GLY A 91 -10.36 16.75 10.79
N ASN A 92 -9.62 15.72 11.17
CA ASN A 92 -8.27 15.42 10.70
C ASN A 92 -8.28 14.32 9.62
N TRP A 93 -7.22 14.32 8.79
CA TRP A 93 -7.01 13.27 7.80
C TRP A 93 -6.38 12.02 8.43
N TRP A 94 -6.94 10.87 8.07
CA TRP A 94 -6.50 9.53 8.44
C TRP A 94 -6.37 8.66 7.20
N VAL A 95 -5.65 7.55 7.33
CA VAL A 95 -5.48 6.55 6.27
C VAL A 95 -5.90 5.20 6.81
N ILE A 96 -6.82 4.52 6.10
CA ILE A 96 -7.17 3.12 6.33
C ILE A 96 -6.40 2.28 5.31
N HIS A 97 -5.67 1.28 5.77
CA HIS A 97 -4.83 0.43 4.94
C HIS A 97 -4.64 -0.96 5.55
N SER A 98 -4.03 -1.88 4.82
CA SER A 98 -3.65 -3.20 5.31
C SER A 98 -2.14 -3.39 5.24
N LEU A 99 -1.50 -3.85 6.34
CA LEU A 99 -0.08 -4.15 6.44
C LEU A 99 0.15 -5.51 7.12
N SER A 100 1.26 -6.16 6.73
CA SER A 100 1.73 -7.38 7.37
C SER A 100 2.32 -7.09 8.75
N SER A 101 2.16 -8.05 9.66
CA SER A 101 2.85 -8.08 10.97
C SER A 101 4.38 -8.18 10.87
N ASP A 102 4.92 -8.46 9.69
CA ASP A 102 6.38 -8.45 9.46
C ASP A 102 6.95 -7.01 9.45
N VAL A 103 6.11 -6.02 9.14
CA VAL A 103 6.50 -4.61 9.00
C VAL A 103 5.67 -3.66 9.88
N SER A 104 4.73 -4.18 10.66
CA SER A 104 3.81 -3.42 11.51
C SER A 104 3.53 -4.20 12.80
N ASN A 105 3.09 -3.51 13.85
CA ASN A 105 2.64 -4.17 15.10
C ASN A 105 1.23 -4.79 14.98
N ILE A 106 0.49 -4.47 13.92
CA ILE A 106 -0.86 -4.96 13.64
C ILE A 106 -0.82 -5.71 12.31
N ASP A 107 -1.34 -6.94 12.30
CA ASP A 107 -1.50 -7.70 11.08
C ASP A 107 -2.84 -7.39 10.42
N GLY A 108 -2.79 -6.96 9.15
CA GLY A 108 -4.00 -6.66 8.37
C GLY A 108 -4.49 -5.22 8.50
N MET A 109 -5.81 -5.10 8.57
CA MET A 109 -6.51 -3.81 8.52
C MET A 109 -6.21 -2.92 9.72
N GLN A 110 -5.77 -1.70 9.43
CA GLN A 110 -5.43 -0.69 10.44
C GLN A 110 -5.73 0.72 9.94
N GLU A 111 -5.85 1.66 10.87
CA GLU A 111 -5.96 3.09 10.56
C GLU A 111 -4.91 3.89 11.32
N GLN A 112 -4.41 4.95 10.72
CA GLN A 112 -3.48 5.86 11.36
C GLN A 112 -3.66 7.30 10.87
N PRO A 113 -3.26 8.32 11.67
CA PRO A 113 -3.24 9.70 11.20
C PRO A 113 -2.40 9.85 9.93
N LEU A 114 -2.83 10.70 8.99
CA LEU A 114 -2.12 10.94 7.73
C LEU A 114 -0.64 11.32 7.94
N ASN A 115 -0.33 12.15 8.94
CA ASN A 115 1.04 12.52 9.25
C ASN A 115 1.91 11.33 9.68
N ALA A 116 1.33 10.36 10.43
CA ALA A 116 2.02 9.13 10.79
C ALA A 116 2.27 8.24 9.56
N PHE A 117 1.29 8.12 8.66
CA PHE A 117 1.46 7.42 7.38
C PHE A 117 2.54 8.07 6.52
N LEU A 118 2.54 9.40 6.43
CA LEU A 118 3.50 10.17 5.64
C LEU A 118 4.92 10.13 6.21
N LYS A 119 5.09 9.95 7.52
CA LYS A 119 6.40 9.78 8.16
C LYS A 119 7.21 8.63 7.53
N TYR A 120 6.53 7.54 7.16
CA TYR A 120 7.11 6.38 6.50
C TYR A 120 7.12 6.48 4.96
N SER A 121 6.85 7.65 4.41
CA SER A 121 6.89 7.91 2.96
C SER A 121 8.18 8.63 2.60
N MET A 122 8.89 8.17 1.58
CA MET A 122 10.03 8.91 1.04
C MET A 122 9.57 10.29 0.55
N PRO A 123 10.35 11.39 0.82
CA PRO A 123 10.06 12.70 0.25
C PRO A 123 9.92 12.63 -1.26
N GLU A 124 9.02 13.45 -1.82
CA GLU A 124 8.80 13.53 -3.27
C GLU A 124 8.44 12.19 -3.94
N LYS A 125 7.81 11.27 -3.17
CA LYS A 125 7.44 9.92 -3.64
C LYS A 125 6.01 9.55 -3.23
N ILE A 126 5.09 10.48 -3.42
CA ILE A 126 3.68 10.32 -3.07
C ILE A 126 2.82 10.63 -4.28
N LEU A 127 1.83 9.78 -4.51
CA LEU A 127 0.71 10.03 -5.41
C LEU A 127 -0.57 10.02 -4.59
N ILE A 128 -1.51 10.87 -4.95
CA ILE A 128 -2.90 10.75 -4.51
C ILE A 128 -3.73 10.69 -5.77
N VAL A 129 -4.55 9.66 -5.84
CA VAL A 129 -5.38 9.37 -7.00
C VAL A 129 -6.84 9.26 -6.58
N ARG A 130 -7.73 9.55 -7.52
CA ARG A 130 -9.18 9.48 -7.35
C ARG A 130 -9.78 8.68 -8.49
N PRO A 131 -10.75 7.77 -8.25
CA PRO A 131 -11.45 7.11 -9.35
C PRO A 131 -12.07 8.15 -10.29
N LEU A 132 -11.97 7.92 -11.61
CA LEU A 132 -12.50 8.83 -12.60
C LEU A 132 -13.99 9.09 -12.38
N HIS A 133 -14.37 10.37 -12.48
CA HIS A 133 -15.77 10.82 -12.35
C HIS A 133 -16.44 10.48 -11.00
N SER A 134 -15.66 10.15 -9.97
CA SER A 134 -16.22 9.86 -8.65
C SER A 134 -16.80 11.12 -8.01
N THR A 135 -17.95 10.95 -7.38
CA THR A 135 -18.62 12.00 -6.59
C THR A 135 -18.15 11.95 -5.13
N LEU A 136 -18.44 13.03 -4.38
CA LEU A 136 -18.18 13.06 -2.93
C LEU A 136 -18.95 11.95 -2.18
N GLU A 137 -20.15 11.60 -2.65
CA GLU A 137 -20.94 10.52 -2.08
C GLU A 137 -20.29 9.16 -2.31
N GLN A 138 -19.79 8.91 -3.52
CA GLN A 138 -19.03 7.69 -3.83
C GLN A 138 -17.74 7.60 -3.00
N GLY A 139 -17.04 8.71 -2.81
CA GLY A 139 -15.86 8.75 -1.93
C GLY A 139 -16.20 8.36 -0.49
N ARG A 140 -17.32 8.84 0.05
CA ARG A 140 -17.83 8.44 1.38
C ARG A 140 -18.19 6.95 1.42
N ALA A 141 -18.84 6.41 0.37
CA ALA A 141 -19.15 4.99 0.29
C ALA A 141 -17.90 4.12 0.33
N VAL A 142 -16.82 4.54 -0.34
CA VAL A 142 -15.49 3.88 -0.28
C VAL A 142 -14.96 3.86 1.16
N VAL A 143 -15.02 4.99 1.86
CA VAL A 143 -14.58 5.10 3.26
C VAL A 143 -15.42 4.21 4.19
N GLU A 144 -16.74 4.21 4.05
CA GLU A 144 -17.62 3.35 4.88
C GLU A 144 -17.34 1.86 4.63
N ARG A 145 -17.04 1.48 3.39
CA ARG A 145 -16.66 0.10 3.09
C ARG A 145 -15.30 -0.26 3.67
N ALA A 146 -14.33 0.64 3.60
CA ALA A 146 -13.02 0.45 4.25
C ALA A 146 -13.14 0.32 5.78
N LYS A 147 -13.98 1.13 6.43
CA LYS A 147 -14.29 1.03 7.86
C LYS A 147 -14.96 -0.29 8.22
N HIS A 148 -15.79 -0.86 7.34
CA HIS A 148 -16.38 -2.18 7.56
C HIS A 148 -15.29 -3.25 7.67
N TYR A 149 -14.32 -3.27 6.75
CA TYR A 149 -13.17 -4.19 6.79
C TYR A 149 -12.27 -3.94 8.00
N LEU A 150 -12.04 -2.66 8.35
CA LEU A 150 -11.28 -2.30 9.56
C LEU A 150 -11.97 -2.83 10.83
N LYS A 151 -13.29 -2.65 10.96
CA LYS A 151 -14.07 -3.16 12.10
C LYS A 151 -14.08 -4.69 12.18
N ALA A 152 -14.09 -5.35 11.02
CA ALA A 152 -13.99 -6.81 10.92
C ALA A 152 -12.59 -7.34 11.23
N GLN A 153 -11.58 -6.46 11.38
CA GLN A 153 -10.19 -6.80 11.63
C GLN A 153 -9.63 -7.82 10.62
N ILE A 154 -9.95 -7.62 9.33
CA ILE A 154 -9.49 -8.51 8.26
C ILE A 154 -7.96 -8.61 8.30
N PRO A 155 -7.38 -9.82 8.41
CA PRO A 155 -5.94 -10.02 8.47
C PRO A 155 -5.27 -9.71 7.14
N PHE A 156 -3.94 -9.57 7.15
CA PHE A 156 -3.16 -9.40 5.94
C PHE A 156 -3.09 -10.71 5.14
N ASP A 157 -3.25 -10.63 3.83
CA ASP A 157 -3.01 -11.77 2.95
C ASP A 157 -1.50 -11.96 2.71
N HIS A 158 -0.91 -12.89 3.43
CA HIS A 158 0.50 -13.26 3.31
C HIS A 158 0.79 -14.17 2.10
N LEU A 159 -0.24 -14.77 1.50
CA LEU A 159 -0.09 -15.69 0.38
C LEU A 159 -0.33 -15.02 -0.97
N GLY A 160 -0.95 -13.84 -0.97
CA GLY A 160 -1.30 -13.12 -2.20
C GLY A 160 -2.35 -13.85 -3.03
N THR A 161 -3.30 -14.51 -2.38
CA THR A 161 -4.38 -15.28 -3.00
C THR A 161 -5.60 -14.38 -3.17
N ILE A 162 -5.86 -13.93 -4.38
CA ILE A 162 -6.86 -12.91 -4.71
C ILE A 162 -8.32 -13.38 -4.53
N ASP A 163 -8.57 -14.60 -4.19
CA ASP A 163 -9.91 -15.20 -4.31
C ASP A 163 -10.75 -15.14 -3.03
N GLU A 164 -10.23 -14.62 -1.90
CA GLU A 164 -10.96 -14.59 -0.64
C GLU A 164 -10.90 -13.24 0.07
N PRO A 165 -12.05 -12.54 0.29
CA PRO A 165 -12.09 -11.29 1.04
C PRO A 165 -11.84 -11.46 2.54
N SER A 166 -11.51 -12.67 2.99
CA SER A 166 -11.16 -13.00 4.37
C SER A 166 -9.77 -12.54 4.79
N GLN A 167 -8.91 -12.21 3.83
CA GLN A 167 -7.56 -11.66 4.00
C GLN A 167 -7.32 -10.64 2.89
N LEU A 168 -6.67 -9.51 3.19
CA LEU A 168 -6.47 -8.45 2.20
C LEU A 168 -5.09 -7.81 2.36
N TYR A 169 -4.28 -7.74 1.29
CA TYR A 169 -3.14 -6.83 1.25
C TYR A 169 -3.55 -5.44 0.69
N CYS A 170 -2.65 -4.47 0.72
CA CYS A 170 -3.00 -3.05 0.52
C CYS A 170 -3.69 -2.74 -0.82
N THR A 171 -3.21 -3.28 -1.94
CA THR A 171 -3.85 -3.03 -3.25
C THR A 171 -5.11 -3.86 -3.45
N GLU A 172 -5.16 -5.05 -2.88
CA GLU A 172 -6.34 -5.91 -2.92
C GLU A 172 -7.52 -5.26 -2.20
N LEU A 173 -7.28 -4.60 -1.06
CA LEU A 173 -8.29 -3.79 -0.37
C LEU A 173 -8.97 -2.78 -1.32
N ILE A 174 -8.17 -2.09 -2.15
CA ILE A 174 -8.69 -1.11 -3.11
C ILE A 174 -9.53 -1.80 -4.19
N TYR A 175 -9.04 -2.92 -4.73
CA TYR A 175 -9.77 -3.70 -5.72
C TYR A 175 -11.07 -4.25 -5.16
N GLN A 176 -11.02 -4.83 -3.96
CA GLN A 176 -12.18 -5.40 -3.31
C GLN A 176 -13.28 -4.35 -3.14
N ILE A 177 -12.92 -3.14 -2.67
CA ILE A 177 -13.90 -2.07 -2.45
C ILE A 177 -14.42 -1.49 -3.76
N LEU A 178 -13.54 -1.14 -4.70
CA LEU A 178 -13.95 -0.39 -5.88
C LEU A 178 -14.62 -1.25 -6.95
N ASP A 179 -14.15 -2.50 -7.14
CA ASP A 179 -14.67 -3.41 -8.16
C ASP A 179 -15.73 -4.36 -7.59
N ASN A 180 -15.37 -5.15 -6.58
CA ASN A 180 -16.24 -6.22 -6.12
C ASN A 180 -17.43 -5.73 -5.27
N ASP A 181 -17.22 -4.73 -4.41
CA ASP A 181 -18.26 -4.30 -3.47
C ASP A 181 -19.14 -3.17 -4.03
N LEU A 182 -18.51 -2.14 -4.62
CA LEU A 182 -19.20 -0.92 -5.02
C LEU A 182 -19.41 -0.80 -6.53
N HIS A 183 -18.72 -1.59 -7.33
CA HIS A 183 -18.77 -1.57 -8.80
C HIS A 183 -18.53 -0.17 -9.41
N PHE A 184 -17.68 0.65 -8.77
CA PHE A 184 -17.34 1.99 -9.25
C PHE A 184 -16.26 1.96 -10.32
N VAL A 185 -15.42 0.94 -10.31
CA VAL A 185 -14.35 0.73 -11.28
C VAL A 185 -14.35 -0.75 -11.65
N THR A 186 -14.33 -1.06 -12.94
CA THR A 186 -14.13 -2.42 -13.42
C THR A 186 -12.66 -2.59 -13.81
N PHE A 187 -11.91 -3.33 -13.00
CA PHE A 187 -10.51 -3.62 -13.28
C PHE A 187 -10.37 -4.79 -14.26
N PRO A 188 -9.21 -4.93 -14.95
CA PRO A 188 -8.98 -6.07 -15.85
C PRO A 188 -9.13 -7.39 -15.10
N THR A 189 -9.93 -8.29 -15.67
CA THR A 189 -10.20 -9.61 -15.10
C THR A 189 -9.18 -10.68 -15.51
N ASP A 190 -8.11 -10.31 -16.20
CA ASP A 190 -7.09 -11.25 -16.69
C ASP A 190 -6.47 -12.03 -15.54
N LYS A 191 -7.00 -13.23 -15.30
CA LYS A 191 -6.58 -14.16 -14.25
C LYS A 191 -5.05 -14.36 -14.16
N PRO A 192 -4.27 -14.39 -15.26
CA PRO A 192 -2.81 -14.48 -15.16
C PRO A 192 -2.15 -13.31 -14.46
N GLN A 193 -2.74 -12.10 -14.54
CA GLN A 193 -2.22 -10.92 -13.84
C GLN A 193 -2.66 -10.87 -12.37
N ARG A 194 -3.80 -11.47 -12.04
CA ARG A 194 -4.27 -11.65 -10.67
C ARG A 194 -3.51 -12.77 -9.93
N GLN A 195 -2.98 -13.75 -10.62
CA GLN A 195 -2.19 -14.85 -10.06
C GLN A 195 -0.72 -14.47 -9.81
N GLN A 196 -0.26 -13.31 -10.27
CA GLN A 196 1.01 -12.77 -9.82
C GLN A 196 0.84 -12.31 -8.37
N LEU A 197 1.74 -12.71 -7.52
CA LEU A 197 1.79 -12.59 -6.05
C LEU A 197 1.36 -11.25 -5.46
N PHE A 198 1.09 -10.23 -6.26
CA PHE A 198 0.56 -8.92 -5.86
C PHE A 198 -0.07 -8.26 -7.08
N THR A 199 -1.29 -7.80 -6.95
CA THR A 199 -1.89 -6.88 -7.91
C THR A 199 -0.97 -5.68 -8.10
N THR A 200 -0.57 -5.41 -9.32
CA THR A 200 0.43 -4.38 -9.60
C THR A 200 -0.07 -3.00 -9.19
N MET A 201 0.80 -2.21 -8.56
CA MET A 201 0.49 -0.83 -8.20
C MET A 201 0.15 0.05 -9.42
N THR A 202 0.61 -0.36 -10.62
CA THR A 202 0.42 0.37 -11.88
C THR A 202 -1.04 0.62 -12.23
N THR A 203 -1.93 -0.30 -11.88
CA THR A 203 -3.37 -0.14 -12.12
C THR A 203 -3.93 1.05 -11.32
N LEU A 204 -3.44 1.29 -10.09
CA LEU A 204 -3.94 2.33 -9.20
C LEU A 204 -3.55 3.76 -9.63
N TYR A 205 -2.68 3.92 -10.61
CA TYR A 205 -2.41 5.23 -11.24
C TYR A 205 -2.58 5.20 -12.75
N ASN A 206 -3.28 4.21 -13.28
CA ASN A 206 -3.61 4.13 -14.70
C ASN A 206 -4.70 5.16 -15.03
N PRO A 207 -4.46 6.07 -16.00
CA PRO A 207 -5.40 7.13 -16.38
C PRO A 207 -6.72 6.61 -16.97
N LYS A 208 -6.83 5.31 -17.23
CA LYS A 208 -8.09 4.67 -17.62
C LYS A 208 -9.08 4.59 -16.45
N TYR A 209 -8.58 4.54 -15.23
CA TYR A 209 -9.40 4.30 -14.03
C TYR A 209 -9.31 5.44 -13.02
N PHE A 210 -8.21 6.17 -13.00
CA PHE A 210 -7.90 7.16 -11.98
C PHE A 210 -7.38 8.47 -12.59
N GLU A 211 -7.73 9.57 -11.96
CA GLU A 211 -7.02 10.84 -12.11
C GLU A 211 -5.99 11.01 -10.97
N ILE A 212 -4.84 11.59 -11.31
CA ILE A 212 -3.82 11.93 -10.32
C ILE A 212 -4.13 13.33 -9.79
N ILE A 213 -4.55 13.41 -8.53
CA ILE A 213 -4.88 14.66 -7.83
C ILE A 213 -3.59 15.35 -7.34
N ILE A 214 -2.67 14.55 -6.80
CA ILE A 214 -1.38 15.02 -6.30
C ILE A 214 -0.28 14.09 -6.82
N ASN A 215 0.76 14.70 -7.35
CA ASN A 215 1.99 14.02 -7.74
C ASN A 215 3.18 14.81 -7.19
N THR A 216 3.88 14.24 -6.21
CA THR A 216 5.09 14.85 -5.65
C THR A 216 6.38 14.36 -6.31
N TYR A 217 6.28 13.38 -7.23
CA TYR A 217 7.46 12.89 -7.93
C TYR A 217 8.09 14.00 -8.77
N PRO A 218 9.43 14.16 -8.76
CA PRO A 218 10.10 15.12 -9.60
C PRO A 218 9.80 14.80 -11.08
N ASN A 219 9.47 15.83 -11.83
CA ASN A 219 9.28 15.70 -13.27
C ASN A 219 10.57 15.13 -13.89
N LYS A 220 10.57 13.85 -14.23
CA LYS A 220 11.61 13.32 -15.11
C LYS A 220 11.50 14.10 -16.42
N LYS A 221 12.42 15.05 -16.66
CA LYS A 221 12.59 15.62 -18.01
C LYS A 221 12.64 14.42 -18.95
N GLN A 222 11.68 14.34 -19.88
CA GLN A 222 11.74 13.38 -20.96
C GLN A 222 13.15 13.50 -21.55
N LYS A 223 13.96 12.44 -21.41
CA LYS A 223 15.16 12.32 -22.23
C LYS A 223 14.64 12.26 -23.65
N THR A 224 14.74 13.36 -24.35
CA THR A 224 14.61 13.41 -25.80
C THR A 224 15.66 12.42 -26.33
N LEU A 225 15.21 11.36 -26.94
CA LEU A 225 16.01 10.45 -27.76
C LEU A 225 16.37 11.15 -29.05
#